data_15284d21b1b55635c4a174c75a0afa64
#
_entry.id   15284d21b1b55635c4a174c75a0afa64
#
_cell.length_a   1.000
_cell.length_b   1.000
_cell.length_c   1.000
_cell.angle_alpha   90.00
_cell.angle_beta   90.00
_cell.angle_gamma   90.00
#
_symmetry.space_group_name_H-M   'P 1'
#
loop_
_entity.id
_entity.type
_entity.pdbx_description
1 polymer ?
#
loop_
_entity_poly.entity_id
_entity_poly.type
_entity_poly.pdbx_seq_one_letter_code
_entity_poly.pdbx_strand_id
1 'polypeptide(L)'
;NIIIRLDGYYAPFTTDAFLSAIERGFYNGLNFHRVVPNFVVQGGDPRGDGWGGPGYTLLTERSPIEFNCGAVGMVRTEYDTEGSQFFITLTDQPQLNYQYTRFGEVICGMDVVKRLEAGDRILAISVVTMDER
;
A
#
# COMPACT_ATOMS: atom_id res chain seq x y z
N ASN A 1 -7.80 12.62 -6.97
CA ASN A 1 -7.51 12.02 -5.66
C ASN A 1 -7.73 10.52 -5.69
N ILE A 2 -6.96 9.82 -4.86
CA ILE A 2 -7.11 8.38 -4.64
C ILE A 2 -7.58 8.19 -3.21
N ILE A 3 -8.65 7.43 -3.02
CA ILE A 3 -9.18 7.12 -1.70
C ILE A 3 -9.02 5.62 -1.46
N ILE A 4 -8.37 5.27 -0.35
CA ILE A 4 -8.12 3.90 0.05
C ILE A 4 -8.87 3.64 1.36
N ARG A 5 -9.62 2.54 1.40
CA ARG A 5 -10.21 2.04 2.64
C ARG A 5 -9.26 1.03 3.25
N LEU A 6 -8.91 1.22 4.51
CA LEU A 6 -8.00 0.32 5.21
C LEU A 6 -8.76 -0.81 5.90
N ASP A 7 -8.15 -1.98 5.95
CA ASP A 7 -8.72 -3.18 6.57
C ASP A 7 -7.99 -3.48 7.89
N GLY A 8 -8.45 -2.86 8.95
CA GLY A 8 -7.88 -3.07 10.28
C GLY A 8 -8.31 -4.38 10.94
N TYR A 9 -9.28 -5.11 10.38
CA TYR A 9 -9.74 -6.37 10.96
C TYR A 9 -8.73 -7.51 10.69
N TYR A 10 -8.33 -7.68 9.43
CA TYR A 10 -7.39 -8.76 9.06
C TYR A 10 -5.93 -8.33 9.07
N ALA A 11 -5.65 -7.03 9.03
CA ALA A 11 -4.30 -6.50 9.06
C ALA A 11 -4.17 -5.38 10.10
N PRO A 12 -4.40 -5.66 11.38
CA PRO A 12 -4.45 -4.62 12.41
C PRO A 12 -3.10 -3.94 12.64
N PHE A 13 -2.01 -4.69 12.68
CA PHE A 13 -0.69 -4.12 12.94
C PHE A 13 -0.18 -3.30 11.75
N THR A 14 -0.39 -3.79 10.55
CA THR A 14 -0.02 -3.07 9.32
C THR A 14 -0.82 -1.79 9.18
N THR A 15 -2.13 -1.85 9.41
CA THR A 15 -3.01 -0.67 9.35
C THR A 15 -2.58 0.37 10.38
N ASP A 16 -2.30 -0.05 11.62
CA ASP A 16 -1.87 0.84 12.69
C ASP A 16 -0.54 1.51 12.34
N ALA A 17 0.42 0.75 11.87
CA ALA A 17 1.72 1.27 11.46
C ALA A 17 1.60 2.25 10.28
N PHE A 18 0.74 1.94 9.33
CA PHE A 18 0.51 2.80 8.17
C PHE A 18 -0.12 4.14 8.57
N LEU A 19 -1.14 4.11 9.43
CA LEU A 19 -1.78 5.31 9.96
C LEU A 19 -0.79 6.15 10.77
N SER A 20 0.03 5.52 11.60
CA SER A 20 1.06 6.22 12.38
C SER A 20 2.07 6.92 11.47
N ALA A 21 2.50 6.24 10.41
CA ALA A 21 3.41 6.83 9.43
C ALA A 21 2.78 8.03 8.71
N ILE A 22 1.50 7.94 8.38
CA ILE A 22 0.76 9.05 7.77
C ILE A 22 0.74 10.26 8.70
N GLU A 23 0.45 10.05 9.98
CA GLU A 23 0.42 11.14 10.97
C GLU A 23 1.76 11.86 11.08
N ARG A 24 2.87 11.14 10.91
CA ARG A 24 4.21 11.74 10.95
C ARG A 24 4.62 12.38 9.63
N GLY A 25 3.77 12.33 8.61
CA GLY A 25 4.10 12.83 7.27
C GLY A 25 5.14 12.00 6.54
N PHE A 26 5.34 10.75 6.95
CA PHE A 26 6.39 9.89 6.41
C PHE A 26 6.30 9.71 4.89
N TYR A 27 5.09 9.55 4.36
CA TYR A 27 4.86 9.28 2.94
C TYR A 27 4.86 10.53 2.06
N ASN A 28 4.78 11.71 2.65
CA ASN A 28 4.70 12.97 1.88
C ASN A 28 5.99 13.18 1.09
N GLY A 29 5.85 13.37 -0.20
CA GLY A 29 6.97 13.59 -1.10
C GLY A 29 7.67 12.32 -1.59
N LEU A 30 7.31 11.15 -1.08
CA LEU A 30 7.84 9.89 -1.59
C LEU A 30 7.24 9.56 -2.94
N ASN A 31 7.95 8.80 -3.76
CA ASN A 31 7.49 8.48 -5.10
C ASN A 31 7.01 7.05 -5.25
N PHE A 32 6.31 6.80 -6.35
CA PHE A 32 6.06 5.46 -6.85
C PHE A 32 7.26 5.08 -7.70
N HIS A 33 8.23 4.42 -7.09
CA HIS A 33 9.52 4.14 -7.75
C HIS A 33 9.45 2.99 -8.75
N ARG A 34 8.38 2.20 -8.72
CA ARG A 34 8.24 1.04 -9.60
C ARG A 34 6.80 0.93 -10.07
N VAL A 35 6.62 0.89 -11.38
CA VAL A 35 5.31 0.68 -12.02
C VAL A 35 5.47 -0.45 -13.02
N VAL A 36 4.72 -1.52 -12.83
CA VAL A 36 4.70 -2.66 -13.76
C VAL A 36 3.31 -2.72 -14.39
N PRO A 37 3.20 -2.46 -15.69
CA PRO A 37 1.90 -2.46 -16.38
C PRO A 37 1.13 -3.77 -16.16
N ASN A 38 -0.17 -3.64 -15.93
CA ASN A 38 -1.08 -4.76 -15.68
C ASN A 38 -0.75 -5.60 -14.44
N PHE A 39 0.11 -5.11 -13.59
CA PHE A 39 0.49 -5.79 -12.35
C PHE A 39 0.30 -4.87 -11.14
N VAL A 40 1.28 -4.03 -10.81
CA VAL A 40 1.24 -3.18 -9.62
C VAL A 40 1.88 -1.83 -9.86
N VAL A 41 1.51 -0.86 -9.01
CA VAL A 41 2.30 0.35 -8.75
C VAL A 41 2.83 0.22 -7.32
N GLN A 42 4.09 0.56 -7.10
CA GLN A 42 4.79 0.36 -5.83
C GLN A 42 5.45 1.64 -5.38
N GLY A 43 5.27 1.98 -4.11
CA GLY A 43 5.85 3.18 -3.53
C GLY A 43 6.07 3.05 -2.03
N GLY A 44 6.38 4.19 -1.38
CA GLY A 44 6.54 4.23 0.06
C GLY A 44 7.95 3.92 0.56
N ASP A 45 8.94 3.92 -0.35
CA ASP A 45 10.35 3.75 0.00
C ASP A 45 10.98 5.13 0.20
N PRO A 46 11.47 5.46 1.41
CA PRO A 46 12.11 6.75 1.65
C PRO A 46 13.38 6.96 0.84
N ARG A 47 14.04 5.88 0.37
CA ARG A 47 15.19 5.96 -0.52
C ARG A 47 14.78 6.05 -1.99
N GLY A 48 13.60 5.53 -2.34
CA GLY A 48 13.13 5.52 -3.72
C GLY A 48 13.80 4.52 -4.64
N ASP A 49 14.52 3.52 -4.10
CA ASP A 49 15.28 2.53 -4.88
C ASP A 49 14.82 1.08 -4.63
N GLY A 50 13.83 0.87 -3.79
CA GLY A 50 13.32 -0.46 -3.44
C GLY A 50 13.96 -1.06 -2.20
N TRP A 51 14.98 -0.45 -1.63
CA TRP A 51 15.74 -1.01 -0.52
C TRP A 51 15.57 -0.25 0.80
N GLY A 52 14.86 0.88 0.79
CA GLY A 52 14.62 1.66 1.98
C GLY A 52 13.42 1.18 2.78
N GLY A 53 13.31 1.65 4.00
CA GLY A 53 12.21 1.34 4.90
C GLY A 53 12.14 2.30 6.07
N PRO A 54 11.20 2.05 6.99
CA PRO A 54 10.92 2.98 8.09
C PRO A 54 11.83 2.80 9.32
N GLY A 55 12.75 1.84 9.29
CA GLY A 55 13.60 1.52 10.43
C GLY A 55 13.08 0.40 11.31
N TYR A 56 11.99 -0.25 10.93
CA TYR A 56 11.40 -1.41 11.62
C TYR A 56 10.81 -2.36 10.59
N THR A 57 10.48 -3.58 11.03
CA THR A 57 9.77 -4.54 10.19
C THR A 57 8.45 -4.94 10.86
N LEU A 58 7.52 -5.39 10.05
CA LEU A 58 6.21 -5.87 10.47
C LEU A 58 6.08 -7.35 10.14
N LEU A 59 5.25 -8.06 10.91
CA LEU A 59 4.88 -9.43 10.59
C LEU A 59 3.93 -9.44 9.40
N THR A 60 4.04 -10.46 8.57
CA THR A 60 3.09 -10.70 7.49
C THR A 60 1.73 -11.06 8.09
N GLU A 61 0.71 -10.30 7.72
CA GLU A 61 -0.66 -10.53 8.18
C GLU A 61 -1.48 -11.08 7.02
N ARG A 62 -1.88 -12.34 7.11
CA ARG A 62 -2.64 -13.00 6.06
C ARG A 62 -4.12 -12.70 6.22
N SER A 63 -4.80 -12.50 5.10
CA SER A 63 -6.22 -12.19 5.02
C SER A 63 -6.89 -13.13 4.02
N PRO A 64 -8.14 -13.57 4.27
CA PRO A 64 -8.89 -14.34 3.27
C PRO A 64 -9.39 -13.49 2.11
N ILE A 65 -9.26 -12.16 2.18
CA ILE A 65 -9.71 -11.27 1.12
C ILE A 65 -8.71 -11.33 -0.04
N GLU A 66 -9.23 -11.50 -1.25
CA GLU A 66 -8.42 -11.67 -2.45
C GLU A 66 -7.79 -10.36 -2.94
N PHE A 67 -6.67 -10.50 -3.63
CA PHE A 67 -6.02 -9.38 -4.32
C PHE A 67 -6.70 -9.11 -5.66
N ASN A 68 -7.88 -8.55 -5.61
CA ASN A 68 -8.58 -8.05 -6.78
C ASN A 68 -7.97 -6.71 -7.22
N CYS A 69 -8.33 -6.25 -8.42
CA CYS A 69 -7.90 -4.95 -8.91
C CYS A 69 -8.14 -3.85 -7.86
N GLY A 70 -7.13 -3.04 -7.59
CA GLY A 70 -7.21 -1.97 -6.60
C GLY A 70 -6.91 -2.40 -5.16
N ALA A 71 -6.45 -3.64 -4.94
CA ALA A 71 -6.03 -4.09 -3.63
C ALA A 71 -4.71 -3.42 -3.24
N VAL A 72 -4.57 -3.09 -1.96
CA VAL A 72 -3.36 -2.49 -1.40
C VAL A 72 -2.69 -3.50 -0.50
N GLY A 73 -1.42 -3.79 -0.78
CA GLY A 73 -0.64 -4.76 -0.03
C GLY A 73 0.73 -4.23 0.35
N MET A 74 1.39 -4.94 1.24
CA MET A 74 2.74 -4.59 1.68
C MET A 74 3.79 -5.34 0.88
N VAL A 75 4.82 -4.62 0.48
CA VAL A 75 6.01 -5.20 -0.15
C VAL A 75 6.84 -5.93 0.90
N ARG A 76 7.37 -7.09 0.53
CA ARG A 76 8.31 -7.85 1.34
C ARG A 76 9.30 -8.60 0.46
N THR A 77 10.45 -8.94 0.99
CA THR A 77 11.40 -9.86 0.35
C THR A 77 11.12 -11.29 0.80
N GLU A 78 11.04 -11.52 2.09
CA GLU A 78 10.60 -12.77 2.70
C GLU A 78 9.53 -12.46 3.75
N TYR A 79 8.94 -13.47 4.36
CA TYR A 79 7.93 -13.24 5.40
C TYR A 79 8.54 -12.40 6.54
N ASP A 80 7.71 -11.52 7.07
CA ASP A 80 8.05 -10.70 8.25
C ASP A 80 9.16 -9.67 8.00
N THR A 81 9.33 -9.25 6.74
CA THR A 81 10.25 -8.16 6.37
C THR A 81 9.55 -6.91 5.89
N GLU A 82 8.23 -6.86 6.01
CA GLU A 82 7.45 -5.69 5.61
C GLU A 82 7.87 -4.46 6.40
N GLY A 83 7.91 -3.31 5.74
CA GLY A 83 8.29 -2.04 6.35
C GLY A 83 7.29 -0.95 5.99
N SER A 84 7.67 -0.07 5.06
CA SER A 84 6.82 1.04 4.62
C SER A 84 6.41 0.94 3.16
N GLN A 85 7.08 0.13 2.36
CA GLN A 85 6.74 0.03 0.95
C GLN A 85 5.43 -0.73 0.76
N PHE A 86 4.58 -0.19 -0.09
CA PHE A 86 3.28 -0.79 -0.41
C PHE A 86 3.09 -0.83 -1.91
N PHE A 87 2.13 -1.62 -2.34
CA PHE A 87 1.74 -1.69 -3.75
C PHE A 87 0.22 -1.64 -3.89
N ILE A 88 -0.22 -1.21 -5.06
CA ILE A 88 -1.63 -1.24 -5.46
C ILE A 88 -1.71 -2.07 -6.73
N THR A 89 -2.58 -3.08 -6.74
CA THR A 89 -2.75 -3.94 -7.90
C THR A 89 -3.51 -3.22 -9.01
N LEU A 90 -3.04 -3.35 -10.25
CA LEU A 90 -3.68 -2.77 -11.42
C LEU A 90 -4.71 -3.70 -12.06
N THR A 91 -4.59 -4.99 -11.79
CA THR A 91 -5.51 -6.05 -12.22
C THR A 91 -5.60 -7.09 -11.11
N ASP A 92 -6.50 -8.06 -11.24
CA ASP A 92 -6.61 -9.16 -10.28
C ASP A 92 -5.31 -9.97 -10.27
N GLN A 93 -4.80 -10.26 -9.05
CA GLN A 93 -3.53 -10.95 -8.85
C GLN A 93 -3.71 -12.12 -7.87
N PRO A 94 -4.36 -13.20 -8.29
CA PRO A 94 -4.68 -14.29 -7.38
C PRO A 94 -3.45 -15.00 -6.79
N GLN A 95 -2.29 -14.94 -7.45
CA GLN A 95 -1.07 -15.54 -6.93
C GLN A 95 -0.55 -14.85 -5.66
N LEU A 96 -1.04 -13.64 -5.35
CA LEU A 96 -0.67 -12.91 -4.14
C LEU A 96 -1.58 -13.26 -2.96
N ASN A 97 -2.70 -13.91 -3.22
CA ASN A 97 -3.70 -14.23 -2.20
C ASN A 97 -3.07 -15.05 -1.08
N TYR A 98 -3.30 -14.59 0.17
CA TYR A 98 -2.82 -15.26 1.37
C TYR A 98 -1.28 -15.33 1.49
N GLN A 99 -0.54 -14.79 0.55
CA GLN A 99 0.93 -14.78 0.55
C GLN A 99 1.50 -13.44 1.01
N TYR A 100 0.78 -12.36 0.74
CA TYR A 100 1.18 -11.00 1.10
C TYR A 100 0.13 -10.38 2.00
N THR A 101 0.57 -9.48 2.89
CA THR A 101 -0.37 -8.68 3.67
C THR A 101 -1.21 -7.81 2.73
N ARG A 102 -2.53 -7.98 2.79
CA ARG A 102 -3.49 -7.10 2.13
C ARG A 102 -4.16 -6.26 3.19
N PHE A 103 -3.98 -4.96 3.15
CA PHE A 103 -4.48 -4.10 4.23
C PHE A 103 -5.41 -2.99 3.75
N GLY A 104 -5.78 -2.97 2.48
CA GLY A 104 -6.70 -1.98 1.99
C GLY A 104 -7.15 -2.21 0.57
N GLU A 105 -8.02 -1.33 0.11
CA GLU A 105 -8.47 -1.31 -1.28
C GLU A 105 -8.78 0.12 -1.73
N VAL A 106 -8.55 0.39 -3.00
CA VAL A 106 -8.92 1.67 -3.61
C VAL A 106 -10.43 1.66 -3.82
N ILE A 107 -11.11 2.62 -3.22
CA ILE A 107 -12.57 2.80 -3.36
C ILE A 107 -12.94 3.97 -4.27
N CYS A 108 -11.97 4.82 -4.60
CA CYS A 108 -12.17 5.95 -5.51
C CYS A 108 -10.83 6.32 -6.13
N GLY A 109 -10.82 6.66 -7.41
CA GLY A 109 -9.61 7.14 -8.08
C GLY A 109 -8.77 6.05 -8.74
N MET A 110 -9.32 4.88 -9.01
CA MET A 110 -8.59 3.81 -9.68
C MET A 110 -8.11 4.24 -11.08
N ASP A 111 -8.84 5.11 -11.75
CA ASP A 111 -8.42 5.70 -13.02
C ASP A 111 -7.13 6.52 -12.88
N VAL A 112 -6.93 7.18 -11.75
CA VAL A 112 -5.68 7.90 -11.43
C VAL A 112 -4.56 6.91 -11.19
N VAL A 113 -4.81 5.86 -10.40
CA VAL A 113 -3.81 4.81 -10.13
C VAL A 113 -3.29 4.21 -11.43
N LYS A 114 -4.18 3.94 -12.38
CA LYS A 114 -3.82 3.34 -13.67
C LYS A 114 -2.98 4.27 -14.56
N ARG A 115 -2.95 5.57 -14.27
CA ARG A 115 -2.14 6.55 -15.01
C ARG A 115 -0.83 6.89 -14.32
N LEU A 116 -0.55 6.33 -13.15
CA LEU A 116 0.71 6.59 -12.45
C LEU A 116 1.89 6.06 -13.26
N GLU A 117 2.95 6.85 -13.26
CA GLU A 117 4.23 6.51 -13.88
C GLU A 117 5.32 6.49 -12.82
N ALA A 118 6.37 5.70 -13.08
CA ALA A 118 7.51 5.65 -12.18
C ALA A 118 8.09 7.05 -11.97
N GLY A 119 8.26 7.44 -10.71
CA GLY A 119 8.72 8.76 -10.34
C GLY A 119 7.60 9.71 -9.93
N ASP A 120 6.33 9.40 -10.19
CA ASP A 120 5.22 10.21 -9.71
C ASP A 120 5.22 10.25 -8.19
N ARG A 121 4.90 11.41 -7.62
CA ARG A 121 5.04 11.65 -6.19
C ARG A 121 3.72 11.62 -5.46
N ILE A 122 3.79 11.14 -4.22
CA ILE A 122 2.73 11.30 -3.23
C ILE A 122 2.89 12.72 -2.66
N LEU A 123 1.97 13.60 -2.99
CA LEU A 123 2.03 14.98 -2.49
C LEU A 123 1.72 15.03 -1.00
N ALA A 124 0.65 14.35 -0.58
CA ALA A 124 0.25 14.24 0.81
C ALA A 124 -0.74 13.10 0.98
N ILE A 125 -0.74 12.51 2.15
CA ILE A 125 -1.77 11.57 2.58
C ILE A 125 -2.42 12.10 3.84
N SER A 126 -3.73 12.08 3.91
CA SER A 126 -4.48 12.43 5.11
C SER A 126 -5.48 11.34 5.44
N VAL A 127 -5.82 11.23 6.72
CA VAL A 127 -6.80 10.27 7.20
C VAL A 127 -8.15 10.96 7.29
N VAL A 128 -9.18 10.30 6.73
CA VAL A 128 -10.55 10.77 6.79
C VAL A 128 -11.38 9.70 7.49
N THR A 129 -12.10 10.10 8.52
CA THR A 129 -13.03 9.20 9.20
C THR A 129 -14.35 9.20 8.43
N MET A 130 -14.78 8.02 8.02
CA MET A 130 -16.06 7.87 7.33
C MET A 130 -17.17 7.74 8.36
N ASP A 131 -18.26 8.43 8.09
CA ASP A 131 -19.47 8.34 8.91
C ASP A 131 -20.28 7.10 8.47
N GLU A 132 -20.50 6.19 9.41
CA GLU A 132 -21.18 4.91 9.16
C GLU A 132 -22.71 5.05 9.28
N ARG A 133 -23.34 5.77 8.42
CA ARG A 133 -24.79 5.85 8.47
C ARG A 133 -25.48 5.11 7.35
#